data_2905e8a78a76bfe62c6f82596cfd5ff9
#
_entry.id   2905e8a78a76bfe62c6f82596cfd5ff9
#
_cell.length_a   1.000
_cell.length_b   1.000
_cell.length_c   1.000
_cell.angle_alpha   90.00
_cell.angle_beta   90.00
_cell.angle_gamma   90.00
#
_symmetry.space_group_name_H-M   'P 1'
#
loop_
_entity.id
_entity.type
_entity.pdbx_description
1 polymer ?
#
loop_
_entity_poly.entity_id
_entity_poly.type
_entity_poly.pdbx_seq_one_letter_code
_entity_poly.pdbx_strand_id
1 'polypeptide(L)'
;QKIAIRQGMSEVQTVSATVHEIAHSKLHDPKKYEMLPSWKVVQESEGGTKHDFKLDFATEKEAEQFASDMDWRYVDENQFEWRLAVEEDATAEKQAIKNRHTEEVEAESISYAVCKYFGIETGENSFGYIASWSQGKKLKELRASLETINKTSGTLISDIERHYKEICKERGIDPHAK
;
A
#
# COMPACT_ATOMS: atom_id res chain seq x y z
N GLN A 1 -5.75 15.44 6.29
CA GLN A 1 -5.86 14.70 5.02
C GLN A 1 -7.12 15.19 4.30
N LYS A 2 -7.05 15.41 2.99
CA LYS A 2 -8.21 15.83 2.17
C LYS A 2 -8.55 14.67 1.23
N ILE A 3 -9.84 14.33 1.15
CA ILE A 3 -10.37 13.34 0.21
C ILE A 3 -11.03 14.11 -0.94
N ALA A 4 -10.71 13.76 -2.17
CA ALA A 4 -11.31 14.32 -3.37
C ALA A 4 -12.15 13.26 -4.09
N ILE A 5 -13.41 13.55 -4.36
CA ILE A 5 -14.33 12.66 -5.05
C ILE A 5 -14.68 13.24 -6.40
N ARG A 6 -14.69 12.40 -7.44
CA ARG A 6 -15.02 12.78 -8.80
C ARG A 6 -16.49 13.26 -8.89
N GLN A 7 -16.74 14.34 -9.59
CA GLN A 7 -18.10 14.82 -9.87
C GLN A 7 -18.77 13.99 -10.98
N GLY A 8 -20.11 13.95 -10.96
CA GLY A 8 -20.91 13.31 -12.00
C GLY A 8 -21.08 11.79 -11.87
N MET A 9 -20.70 11.21 -10.74
CA MET A 9 -21.00 9.82 -10.40
C MET A 9 -22.44 9.69 -9.86
N SER A 10 -23.00 8.48 -9.95
CA SER A 10 -24.25 8.15 -9.25
C SER A 10 -24.07 8.24 -7.74
N GLU A 11 -25.17 8.29 -6.98
CA GLU A 11 -25.13 8.27 -5.50
C GLU A 11 -24.39 7.04 -4.98
N VAL A 12 -24.72 5.87 -5.51
CA VAL A 12 -24.04 4.60 -5.11
C VAL A 12 -22.55 4.66 -5.39
N GLN A 13 -22.15 5.12 -6.57
CA GLN A 13 -20.73 5.27 -6.90
C GLN A 13 -20.02 6.29 -6.00
N THR A 14 -20.69 7.38 -5.69
CA THR A 14 -20.16 8.41 -4.79
C THR A 14 -19.93 7.86 -3.39
N VAL A 15 -20.89 7.12 -2.84
CA VAL A 15 -20.75 6.50 -1.51
C VAL A 15 -19.63 5.47 -1.52
N SER A 16 -19.62 4.56 -2.49
CA SER A 16 -18.59 3.53 -2.61
C SER A 16 -17.19 4.13 -2.73
N ALA A 17 -17.00 5.09 -3.63
CA ALA A 17 -15.72 5.78 -3.79
C ALA A 17 -15.30 6.52 -2.51
N THR A 18 -16.25 7.16 -1.80
CA THR A 18 -15.96 7.85 -0.55
C THR A 18 -15.47 6.88 0.53
N VAL A 19 -16.13 5.74 0.69
CA VAL A 19 -15.71 4.70 1.65
C VAL A 19 -14.35 4.13 1.29
N HIS A 20 -14.08 3.90 0.00
CA HIS A 20 -12.80 3.44 -0.52
C HIS A 20 -11.66 4.42 -0.14
N GLU A 21 -11.82 5.70 -0.42
CA GLU A 21 -10.84 6.74 -0.07
C GLU A 21 -10.65 6.90 1.46
N ILE A 22 -11.71 6.74 2.23
CA ILE A 22 -11.62 6.73 3.70
C ILE A 22 -10.81 5.52 4.16
N ALA A 23 -10.99 4.34 3.57
CA ALA A 23 -10.20 3.15 3.89
C ALA A 23 -8.71 3.40 3.62
N HIS A 24 -8.34 3.95 2.46
CA HIS A 24 -6.97 4.36 2.18
C HIS A 24 -6.44 5.34 3.23
N SER A 25 -7.21 6.37 3.57
CA SER A 25 -6.79 7.37 4.56
C SER A 25 -6.54 6.81 5.96
N LYS A 26 -7.20 5.72 6.33
CA LYS A 26 -7.04 5.06 7.64
C LYS A 26 -5.92 4.03 7.67
N LEU A 27 -5.69 3.32 6.56
CA LEU A 27 -4.78 2.17 6.53
C LEU A 27 -3.44 2.46 5.87
N HIS A 28 -3.43 3.35 4.87
CA HIS A 28 -2.31 3.47 3.95
C HIS A 28 -1.73 4.88 4.05
N ASP A 29 -0.47 4.95 4.44
CA ASP A 29 0.28 6.21 4.47
C ASP A 29 1.05 6.37 3.15
N PRO A 30 0.69 7.35 2.29
CA PRO A 30 1.42 7.59 1.05
C PRO A 30 2.93 7.79 1.24
N LYS A 31 3.33 8.34 2.39
CA LYS A 31 4.73 8.56 2.72
C LYS A 31 5.56 7.28 2.85
N LYS A 32 4.91 6.14 3.08
CA LYS A 32 5.59 4.85 3.08
C LYS A 32 6.34 4.57 1.78
N TYR A 33 5.81 5.04 0.65
CA TYR A 33 6.40 4.78 -0.68
C TYR A 33 7.44 5.82 -1.07
N GLU A 34 7.37 7.02 -0.49
CA GLU A 34 8.40 8.05 -0.65
C GLU A 34 9.70 7.70 0.09
N MET A 35 9.61 6.80 1.08
CA MET A 35 10.73 6.37 1.93
C MET A 35 11.24 4.97 1.60
N LEU A 36 10.74 4.32 0.54
CA LEU A 36 11.27 3.03 0.15
C LEU A 36 12.68 3.21 -0.42
N PRO A 37 13.65 2.43 0.08
CA PRO A 37 14.97 2.44 -0.50
C PRO A 37 14.87 1.97 -1.95
N SER A 38 15.40 2.77 -2.87
CA SER A 38 15.42 2.49 -4.30
C SER A 38 16.83 2.34 -4.84
N TRP A 39 17.82 2.54 -4.00
CA TRP A 39 19.25 2.43 -4.32
C TRP A 39 19.95 1.50 -3.34
N LYS A 40 20.90 0.74 -3.84
CA LYS A 40 21.72 -0.16 -3.01
C LYS A 40 23.19 -0.05 -3.37
N VAL A 41 24.02 -0.37 -2.42
CA VAL A 41 25.46 -0.51 -2.62
C VAL A 41 25.80 -1.99 -2.79
N VAL A 42 26.56 -2.29 -3.83
CA VAL A 42 27.03 -3.63 -4.16
C VAL A 42 28.56 -3.65 -4.22
N GLN A 43 29.13 -4.81 -3.92
CA GLN A 43 30.53 -5.11 -4.22
C GLN A 43 30.60 -5.57 -5.68
N GLU A 44 31.39 -4.93 -6.52
CA GLU A 44 31.56 -5.27 -7.91
C GLU A 44 33.03 -5.53 -8.21
N SER A 45 33.33 -6.66 -8.86
CA SER A 45 34.66 -6.96 -9.36
C SER A 45 34.87 -6.49 -10.78
N GLU A 46 36.10 -6.27 -11.20
CA GLU A 46 36.47 -5.99 -12.60
C GLU A 46 36.00 -7.09 -13.57
N GLY A 47 35.82 -8.33 -13.07
CA GLY A 47 35.24 -9.45 -13.82
C GLY A 47 33.71 -9.42 -13.96
N GLY A 48 33.03 -8.39 -13.44
CA GLY A 48 31.59 -8.20 -13.52
C GLY A 48 30.78 -9.02 -12.50
N THR A 49 31.46 -9.67 -11.55
CA THR A 49 30.77 -10.36 -10.45
C THR A 49 30.28 -9.34 -9.42
N LYS A 50 29.05 -9.49 -8.98
CA LYS A 50 28.43 -8.59 -7.99
C LYS A 50 27.99 -9.35 -6.74
N HIS A 51 28.25 -8.75 -5.59
CA HIS A 51 27.72 -9.19 -4.30
C HIS A 51 26.94 -8.04 -3.64
N ASP A 52 25.74 -8.33 -3.20
CA ASP A 52 24.90 -7.38 -2.48
C ASP A 52 25.50 -7.06 -1.11
N PHE A 53 25.80 -5.80 -0.87
CA PHE A 53 26.33 -5.32 0.41
C PHE A 53 25.23 -5.20 1.48
N LYS A 54 23.97 -5.43 1.09
CA LYS A 54 22.77 -5.40 1.94
C LYS A 54 22.56 -4.07 2.67
N LEU A 55 22.88 -2.99 1.99
CA LEU A 55 22.61 -1.63 2.44
C LEU A 55 21.80 -0.90 1.39
N ASP A 56 20.60 -0.45 1.80
CA ASP A 56 19.62 0.21 0.97
C ASP A 56 19.55 1.70 1.33
N PHE A 57 19.35 2.53 0.31
CA PHE A 57 19.30 3.98 0.43
C PHE A 57 18.07 4.54 -0.28
N ALA A 58 17.52 5.63 0.23
CA ALA A 58 16.37 6.29 -0.36
C ALA A 58 16.73 7.06 -1.65
N THR A 59 17.97 7.54 -1.76
CA THR A 59 18.45 8.32 -2.89
C THR A 59 19.81 7.82 -3.39
N GLU A 60 20.07 7.98 -4.70
CA GLU A 60 21.36 7.71 -5.31
C GLU A 60 22.50 8.43 -4.61
N LYS A 61 22.28 9.71 -4.31
CA LYS A 61 23.28 10.56 -3.65
C LYS A 61 23.70 10.02 -2.27
N GLU A 62 22.78 9.49 -1.49
CA GLU A 62 23.10 8.87 -0.19
C GLU A 62 23.92 7.60 -0.38
N ALA A 63 23.56 6.76 -1.37
CA ALA A 63 24.30 5.56 -1.70
C ALA A 63 25.72 5.87 -2.21
N GLU A 64 25.87 6.87 -3.08
CA GLU A 64 27.17 7.35 -3.61
C GLU A 64 28.03 7.92 -2.49
N GLN A 65 27.44 8.74 -1.60
CA GLN A 65 28.17 9.31 -0.46
C GLN A 65 28.69 8.19 0.44
N PHE A 66 27.84 7.20 0.76
CA PHE A 66 28.26 6.03 1.55
C PHE A 66 29.40 5.26 0.89
N ALA A 67 29.27 4.95 -0.40
CA ALA A 67 30.31 4.22 -1.15
C ALA A 67 31.64 4.98 -1.20
N SER A 68 31.57 6.31 -1.33
CA SER A 68 32.73 7.20 -1.31
C SER A 68 33.39 7.28 0.08
N ASP A 69 32.59 7.41 1.14
CA ASP A 69 33.08 7.53 2.51
C ASP A 69 33.73 6.23 3.00
N MET A 70 33.19 5.10 2.58
CA MET A 70 33.78 3.79 2.89
C MET A 70 35.09 3.52 2.17
N ASP A 71 35.30 4.09 0.95
CA ASP A 71 36.45 3.87 0.07
C ASP A 71 36.98 2.42 0.11
N TRP A 72 36.05 1.47 0.09
CA TRP A 72 36.36 0.06 0.24
C TRP A 72 36.86 -0.54 -1.06
N ARG A 73 38.06 -1.13 -1.03
CA ARG A 73 38.68 -1.85 -2.14
C ARG A 73 39.32 -3.12 -1.63
N TYR A 74 39.27 -4.15 -2.44
CA TYR A 74 39.86 -5.44 -2.14
C TYR A 74 40.35 -6.10 -3.43
N VAL A 75 41.51 -6.77 -3.39
CA VAL A 75 42.01 -7.59 -4.49
C VAL A 75 41.92 -9.05 -4.05
N ASP A 76 41.20 -9.85 -4.82
CA ASP A 76 41.00 -11.26 -4.53
C ASP A 76 42.19 -12.14 -4.95
N GLU A 77 42.11 -13.43 -4.69
CA GLU A 77 43.13 -14.42 -5.03
C GLU A 77 43.38 -14.60 -6.52
N ASN A 78 42.39 -14.19 -7.37
CA ASN A 78 42.47 -14.19 -8.85
C ASN A 78 42.99 -12.87 -9.41
N GLN A 79 43.44 -11.96 -8.54
CA GLN A 79 43.94 -10.62 -8.90
C GLN A 79 42.86 -9.68 -9.42
N PHE A 80 41.55 -9.95 -9.18
CA PHE A 80 40.48 -9.01 -9.52
C PHE A 80 40.35 -7.94 -8.43
N GLU A 81 40.31 -6.70 -8.85
CA GLU A 81 39.97 -5.58 -7.97
C GLU A 81 38.47 -5.55 -7.75
N TRP A 82 38.05 -5.45 -6.48
CA TRP A 82 36.69 -5.27 -6.02
C TRP A 82 36.51 -3.87 -5.47
N ARG A 83 35.39 -3.25 -5.81
CA ARG A 83 35.02 -1.92 -5.34
C ARG A 83 33.56 -1.88 -4.94
N LEU A 84 33.14 -0.81 -4.26
CA LEU A 84 31.72 -0.51 -4.07
C LEU A 84 31.18 0.19 -5.32
N ALA A 85 30.03 -0.25 -5.76
CA ALA A 85 29.23 0.36 -6.81
C ALA A 85 27.83 0.65 -6.32
N VAL A 86 27.20 1.65 -6.89
CA VAL A 86 25.81 2.03 -6.60
C VAL A 86 24.93 1.56 -7.74
N GLU A 87 23.82 0.92 -7.43
CA GLU A 87 22.85 0.53 -8.44
C GLU A 87 21.41 0.73 -7.92
N GLU A 88 20.50 0.94 -8.87
CA GLU A 88 19.08 1.03 -8.56
C GLU A 88 18.54 -0.32 -8.11
N ASP A 89 17.78 -0.35 -7.02
CA ASP A 89 17.14 -1.57 -6.54
C ASP A 89 15.76 -1.77 -7.19
N ALA A 90 15.75 -2.42 -8.33
CA ALA A 90 14.52 -2.81 -9.01
C ALA A 90 13.62 -3.74 -8.17
N THR A 91 14.13 -4.31 -7.07
CA THR A 91 13.35 -5.14 -6.15
C THR A 91 12.48 -4.27 -5.25
N ALA A 92 12.99 -3.12 -4.81
CA ALA A 92 12.25 -2.16 -3.99
C ALA A 92 11.03 -1.61 -4.75
N GLU A 93 11.19 -1.25 -6.01
CA GLU A 93 10.08 -0.82 -6.86
C GLU A 93 9.03 -1.92 -7.05
N LYS A 94 9.44 -3.16 -7.33
CA LYS A 94 8.52 -4.30 -7.43
C LYS A 94 7.76 -4.56 -6.13
N GLN A 95 8.42 -4.41 -4.97
CA GLN A 95 7.77 -4.57 -3.68
C GLN A 95 6.79 -3.42 -3.40
N ALA A 96 7.10 -2.18 -3.79
CA ALA A 96 6.19 -1.04 -3.69
C ALA A 96 4.92 -1.25 -4.53
N ILE A 97 5.07 -1.70 -5.78
CA ILE A 97 3.94 -2.03 -6.66
C ILE A 97 3.07 -3.13 -6.03
N LYS A 98 3.69 -4.19 -5.49
CA LYS A 98 2.99 -5.28 -4.83
C LYS A 98 2.21 -4.82 -3.60
N ASN A 99 2.79 -3.93 -2.80
CA ASN A 99 2.14 -3.37 -1.62
C ASN A 99 0.96 -2.49 -2.00
N ARG A 100 1.10 -1.61 -2.99
CA ARG A 100 0.00 -0.79 -3.54
C ARG A 100 -1.16 -1.66 -4.02
N HIS A 101 -0.87 -2.75 -4.73
CA HIS A 101 -1.92 -3.67 -5.16
C HIS A 101 -2.68 -4.29 -3.97
N THR A 102 -1.98 -4.64 -2.89
CA THR A 102 -2.62 -5.14 -1.67
C THR A 102 -3.48 -4.06 -1.01
N GLU A 103 -2.99 -2.83 -0.94
CA GLU A 103 -3.71 -1.69 -0.38
C GLU A 103 -4.99 -1.37 -1.16
N GLU A 104 -4.95 -1.45 -2.50
CA GLU A 104 -6.14 -1.29 -3.35
C GLU A 104 -7.17 -2.38 -3.07
N VAL A 105 -6.74 -3.64 -2.94
CA VAL A 105 -7.66 -4.75 -2.64
C VAL A 105 -8.27 -4.60 -1.24
N GLU A 106 -7.51 -4.18 -0.26
CA GLU A 106 -8.01 -3.94 1.10
C GLU A 106 -9.05 -2.81 1.10
N ALA A 107 -8.76 -1.67 0.44
CA ALA A 107 -9.68 -0.55 0.36
C ALA A 107 -10.97 -0.89 -0.39
N GLU A 108 -10.87 -1.60 -1.52
CA GLU A 108 -12.02 -2.06 -2.30
C GLU A 108 -12.89 -3.05 -1.50
N SER A 109 -12.25 -4.01 -0.82
CA SER A 109 -12.95 -4.99 0.01
C SER A 109 -13.68 -4.33 1.18
N ILE A 110 -13.06 -3.34 1.82
CA ILE A 110 -13.68 -2.56 2.90
C ILE A 110 -14.87 -1.77 2.37
N SER A 111 -14.71 -1.09 1.23
CA SER A 111 -15.80 -0.34 0.59
C SER A 111 -16.99 -1.25 0.28
N TYR A 112 -16.73 -2.41 -0.31
CA TYR A 112 -17.76 -3.40 -0.59
C TYR A 112 -18.49 -3.88 0.68
N ALA A 113 -17.74 -4.27 1.72
CA ALA A 113 -18.30 -4.78 2.96
C ALA A 113 -19.17 -3.72 3.68
N VAL A 114 -18.70 -2.48 3.75
CA VAL A 114 -19.43 -1.36 4.35
C VAL A 114 -20.69 -1.04 3.56
N CYS A 115 -20.60 -0.90 2.25
CA CYS A 115 -21.75 -0.63 1.39
C CYS A 115 -22.80 -1.75 1.50
N LYS A 116 -22.36 -3.01 1.48
CA LYS A 116 -23.26 -4.17 1.61
C LYS A 116 -23.96 -4.22 2.95
N TYR A 117 -23.28 -3.86 4.03
CA TYR A 117 -23.90 -3.77 5.37
C TYR A 117 -25.05 -2.77 5.39
N PHE A 118 -24.92 -1.64 4.72
CA PHE A 118 -25.96 -0.61 4.62
C PHE A 118 -26.97 -0.88 3.48
N GLY A 119 -26.94 -2.04 2.85
CA GLY A 119 -27.87 -2.39 1.77
C GLY A 119 -27.62 -1.66 0.45
N ILE A 120 -26.42 -1.11 0.27
CA ILE A 120 -26.01 -0.42 -0.97
C ILE A 120 -25.37 -1.42 -1.90
N GLU A 121 -26.00 -1.66 -3.06
CA GLU A 121 -25.49 -2.60 -4.07
C GLU A 121 -24.50 -1.90 -5.00
N THR A 122 -23.22 -2.22 -4.87
CA THR A 122 -22.11 -1.58 -5.63
C THR A 122 -21.72 -2.35 -6.89
N GLY A 123 -22.35 -3.49 -7.16
CA GLY A 123 -22.03 -4.36 -8.30
C GLY A 123 -20.98 -5.42 -7.99
N GLU A 124 -20.83 -6.39 -8.92
CA GLU A 124 -19.97 -7.57 -8.72
C GLU A 124 -18.50 -7.37 -9.11
N ASN A 125 -18.07 -6.17 -9.49
CA ASN A 125 -16.76 -5.92 -10.09
C ASN A 125 -15.58 -6.19 -9.13
N SER A 126 -15.82 -6.18 -7.82
CA SER A 126 -14.78 -6.34 -6.80
C SER A 126 -14.22 -7.78 -6.69
N PHE A 127 -15.03 -8.80 -7.00
CA PHE A 127 -14.63 -10.19 -6.79
C PHE A 127 -13.53 -10.68 -7.74
N GLY A 128 -13.55 -10.26 -8.99
CA GLY A 128 -12.50 -10.62 -9.97
C GLY A 128 -11.13 -10.09 -9.55
N TYR A 129 -11.11 -8.92 -8.98
CA TYR A 129 -9.91 -8.27 -8.49
C TYR A 129 -9.31 -8.98 -7.27
N ILE A 130 -10.15 -9.36 -6.30
CA ILE A 130 -9.76 -10.12 -5.11
C ILE A 130 -9.23 -11.51 -5.48
N ALA A 131 -9.89 -12.20 -6.42
CA ALA A 131 -9.45 -13.51 -6.89
C ALA A 131 -8.06 -13.45 -7.55
N SER A 132 -7.80 -12.45 -8.38
CA SER A 132 -6.50 -12.23 -9.01
C SER A 132 -5.41 -11.92 -7.97
N TRP A 133 -5.71 -11.08 -6.98
CA TRP A 133 -4.79 -10.71 -5.92
C TRP A 133 -4.40 -11.87 -5.00
N SER A 134 -5.32 -12.79 -4.73
CA SER A 134 -5.07 -13.94 -3.85
C SER A 134 -4.13 -14.98 -4.45
N GLN A 135 -3.97 -14.99 -5.78
CA GLN A 135 -3.12 -15.95 -6.47
C GLN A 135 -1.64 -15.77 -6.08
N GLY A 136 -1.03 -16.85 -5.61
CA GLY A 136 0.40 -16.87 -5.25
C GLY A 136 0.76 -16.27 -3.90
N LYS A 137 -0.21 -15.76 -3.12
CA LYS A 137 0.05 -15.27 -1.77
C LYS A 137 0.10 -16.39 -0.74
N LYS A 138 0.94 -16.21 0.28
CA LYS A 138 1.01 -17.12 1.42
C LYS A 138 -0.23 -16.97 2.30
N LEU A 139 -0.68 -18.06 2.91
CA LEU A 139 -1.86 -18.06 3.79
C LEU A 139 -1.76 -17.03 4.93
N LYS A 140 -0.54 -16.79 5.45
CA LYS A 140 -0.31 -15.79 6.49
C LYS A 140 -0.60 -14.36 6.00
N GLU A 141 -0.20 -14.02 4.77
CA GLU A 141 -0.44 -12.71 4.15
C GLU A 141 -1.94 -12.50 3.91
N LEU A 142 -2.63 -13.53 3.40
CA LEU A 142 -4.08 -13.49 3.20
C LEU A 142 -4.84 -13.28 4.50
N ARG A 143 -4.47 -13.99 5.57
CA ARG A 143 -5.09 -13.81 6.89
C ARG A 143 -4.89 -12.41 7.44
N ALA A 144 -3.69 -11.85 7.33
CA ALA A 144 -3.40 -10.51 7.81
C ALA A 144 -4.26 -9.46 7.10
N SER A 145 -4.39 -9.54 5.76
CA SER A 145 -5.27 -8.63 5.02
C SER A 145 -6.75 -8.83 5.37
N LEU A 146 -7.22 -10.07 5.53
CA LEU A 146 -8.61 -10.35 5.94
C LEU A 146 -8.91 -9.79 7.34
N GLU A 147 -7.99 -9.91 8.29
CA GLU A 147 -8.12 -9.32 9.62
C GLU A 147 -8.18 -7.78 9.54
N THR A 148 -7.33 -7.17 8.73
CA THR A 148 -7.32 -5.72 8.47
C THR A 148 -8.66 -5.26 7.88
N ILE A 149 -9.14 -5.94 6.83
CA ILE A 149 -10.43 -5.65 6.18
C ILE A 149 -11.57 -5.75 7.20
N ASN A 150 -11.63 -6.83 7.96
CA ASN A 150 -12.72 -7.08 8.91
C ASN A 150 -12.76 -6.04 10.03
N LYS A 151 -11.60 -5.77 10.64
CA LYS A 151 -11.47 -4.78 11.72
C LYS A 151 -11.82 -3.37 11.23
N THR A 152 -11.32 -2.98 10.08
CA THR A 152 -11.53 -1.62 9.55
C THR A 152 -12.96 -1.42 9.08
N SER A 153 -13.55 -2.42 8.42
CA SER A 153 -14.97 -2.38 8.04
C SER A 153 -15.88 -2.23 9.27
N GLY A 154 -15.65 -3.02 10.33
CA GLY A 154 -16.41 -2.91 11.58
C GLY A 154 -16.29 -1.54 12.25
N THR A 155 -15.09 -0.96 12.26
CA THR A 155 -14.86 0.39 12.79
C THR A 155 -15.60 1.44 11.96
N LEU A 156 -15.51 1.37 10.63
CA LEU A 156 -16.19 2.32 9.73
C LEU A 156 -17.70 2.23 9.84
N ILE A 157 -18.27 1.02 9.92
CA ILE A 157 -19.71 0.82 10.11
C ILE A 157 -20.15 1.50 11.42
N SER A 158 -19.47 1.24 12.52
CA SER A 158 -19.80 1.83 13.82
C SER A 158 -19.69 3.37 13.82
N ASP A 159 -18.66 3.91 13.16
CA ASP A 159 -18.47 5.35 13.02
C ASP A 159 -19.60 5.98 12.18
N ILE A 160 -19.96 5.36 11.05
CA ILE A 160 -21.04 5.83 10.17
C ILE A 160 -22.37 5.80 10.92
N GLU A 161 -22.70 4.71 11.60
CA GLU A 161 -23.95 4.61 12.38
C GLU A 161 -24.04 5.67 13.48
N ARG A 162 -22.93 5.92 14.19
CA ARG A 162 -22.87 6.94 15.23
C ARG A 162 -23.13 8.33 14.64
N HIS A 163 -22.39 8.70 13.60
CA HIS A 163 -22.56 10.02 12.98
C HIS A 163 -23.92 10.19 12.31
N TYR A 164 -24.46 9.14 11.71
CA TYR A 164 -25.81 9.15 11.17
C TYR A 164 -26.87 9.45 12.23
N LYS A 165 -26.78 8.80 13.39
CA LYS A 165 -27.69 9.09 14.53
C LYS A 165 -27.55 10.52 15.06
N GLU A 166 -26.32 11.05 15.11
CA GLU A 166 -26.07 12.45 15.48
C GLU A 166 -26.74 13.43 14.49
N ILE A 167 -26.53 13.22 13.18
CA ILE A 167 -27.15 14.04 12.13
C ILE A 167 -28.68 13.94 12.18
N CYS A 168 -29.25 12.77 12.37
CA CYS A 168 -30.68 12.58 12.48
C CYS A 168 -31.25 13.36 13.69
N LYS A 169 -30.56 13.31 14.83
CA LYS A 169 -30.94 14.08 16.02
C LYS A 169 -30.90 15.57 15.79
N GLU A 170 -29.84 16.08 15.14
CA GLU A 170 -29.70 17.50 14.82
C GLU A 170 -30.76 18.00 13.86
N ARG A 171 -31.18 17.16 12.91
CA ARG A 171 -32.15 17.50 11.87
C ARG A 171 -33.60 17.14 12.24
N GLY A 172 -33.83 16.55 13.40
CA GLY A 172 -35.17 16.08 13.82
C GLY A 172 -35.72 14.95 12.94
N ILE A 173 -34.84 14.12 12.36
CA ILE A 173 -35.19 12.98 11.50
C ILE A 173 -35.23 11.72 12.35
N ASP A 174 -36.30 10.91 12.24
CA ASP A 174 -36.35 9.58 12.85
C ASP A 174 -35.41 8.63 12.03
N PRO A 175 -34.35 8.11 12.65
CA PRO A 175 -33.42 7.19 11.95
C PRO A 175 -34.07 5.85 11.59
N HIS A 176 -35.24 5.54 12.10
CA HIS A 176 -36.00 4.31 11.84
C HIS A 176 -37.28 4.53 11.01
N ALA A 177 -37.51 5.78 10.56
CA ALA A 177 -38.64 6.05 9.67
C ALA A 177 -38.43 5.30 8.33
N LYS A 178 -39.41 4.49 7.97
CA LYS A 178 -39.46 3.76 6.69
C LYS A 178 -40.11 4.64 5.62
#